data_62ae94f635ff0388ef334dc255d6acb8
#
_entry.id   62ae94f635ff0388ef334dc255d6acb8
#
_cell.length_a   1.000
_cell.length_b   1.000
_cell.length_c   1.000
_cell.angle_alpha   90.00
_cell.angle_beta   90.00
_cell.angle_gamma   90.00
#
_symmetry.space_group_name_H-M   'P 1'
#
loop_
_entity.id
_entity.type
_entity.pdbx_description
1 polymer ?
#
loop_
_entity_poly.entity_id
_entity_poly.type
_entity_poly.pdbx_seq_one_letter_code
_entity_poly.pdbx_strand_id
1 'polypeptide(L)'
;MRSNRQIFTLAALFVAVALPAHGASLEARKMQAQQEADLSDKLVLTNKTCGSHVKATIDWSTFNEAESLKTAVTPFCAAALDAIEDICSDEIGKQTINEKVKTVTCAGAAAPAASFADGALTFSFSLTPNQNKLLVRDYLEKSL
;
A
#
# COMPACT_ATOMS: atom_id res chain seq x y z
N MET A 1 -16.88 66.82 32.25
CA MET A 1 -16.86 65.36 32.49
C MET A 1 -16.36 64.64 31.25
N ARG A 2 -15.07 64.21 31.26
CA ARG A 2 -14.41 63.51 30.14
C ARG A 2 -14.34 62.04 30.53
N SER A 3 -15.05 61.17 29.79
CA SER A 3 -15.01 59.72 29.97
C SER A 3 -13.83 59.15 29.19
N ASN A 4 -12.89 58.57 29.93
CA ASN A 4 -11.71 57.90 29.38
C ASN A 4 -12.09 56.44 29.10
N ARG A 5 -12.25 56.07 27.82
CA ARG A 5 -12.37 54.64 27.43
C ARG A 5 -10.97 54.12 27.15
N GLN A 6 -10.47 53.29 28.06
CA GLN A 6 -9.27 52.47 27.83
C GLN A 6 -9.64 51.26 26.97
N ILE A 7 -9.03 51.22 25.81
CA ILE A 7 -9.14 50.07 24.90
C ILE A 7 -8.00 49.09 25.28
N PHE A 8 -8.35 47.97 25.88
CA PHE A 8 -7.42 46.85 26.11
C PHE A 8 -7.29 46.04 24.82
N THR A 9 -6.13 46.20 24.14
CA THR A 9 -5.78 45.36 23.00
C THR A 9 -5.19 44.04 23.54
N LEU A 10 -5.96 42.93 23.48
CA LEU A 10 -5.44 41.61 23.75
C LEU A 10 -4.61 41.18 22.52
N ALA A 11 -3.28 41.14 22.67
CA ALA A 11 -2.40 40.52 21.71
C ALA A 11 -2.44 38.98 21.93
N ALA A 12 -3.13 38.29 21.04
CA ALA A 12 -3.10 36.84 21.02
C ALA A 12 -1.76 36.35 20.43
N LEU A 13 -0.88 35.82 21.28
CA LEU A 13 0.33 35.13 20.85
C LEU A 13 -0.08 33.79 20.25
N PHE A 14 -0.07 33.67 18.92
CA PHE A 14 -0.10 32.38 18.22
C PHE A 14 1.28 31.73 18.34
N VAL A 15 1.41 30.78 19.25
CA VAL A 15 2.55 29.85 19.26
C VAL A 15 2.30 28.85 18.13
N ALA A 16 2.93 29.04 16.99
CA ALA A 16 2.98 28.04 15.93
C ALA A 16 3.87 26.88 16.41
N VAL A 17 3.24 25.80 16.88
CA VAL A 17 3.93 24.54 17.13
C VAL A 17 4.24 23.95 15.75
N ALA A 18 5.48 24.14 15.29
CA ALA A 18 6.00 23.43 14.12
C ALA A 18 6.11 21.93 14.50
N LEU A 19 5.14 21.13 14.10
CA LEU A 19 5.26 19.67 14.12
C LEU A 19 6.39 19.32 13.16
N PRO A 20 7.41 18.54 13.59
CA PRO A 20 8.41 18.04 12.65
C PRO A 20 7.69 17.17 11.62
N ALA A 21 7.67 17.60 10.38
CA ALA A 21 7.27 16.76 9.27
C ALA A 21 8.32 15.64 9.15
N HIS A 22 8.06 14.49 9.75
CA HIS A 22 8.86 13.28 9.55
C HIS A 22 8.56 12.75 8.14
N GLY A 23 9.06 13.45 7.12
CA GLY A 23 9.10 12.97 5.75
C GLY A 23 10.19 11.89 5.64
N ALA A 24 9.93 10.86 4.81
CA ALA A 24 10.93 9.85 4.48
C ALA A 24 12.25 10.49 4.03
N SER A 25 13.37 9.88 4.41
CA SER A 25 14.70 10.34 3.98
C SER A 25 14.83 10.34 2.45
N LEU A 26 15.80 11.06 1.91
CA LEU A 26 16.04 11.07 0.46
C LEU A 26 16.38 9.66 -0.06
N GLU A 27 17.11 8.88 0.73
CA GLU A 27 17.45 7.50 0.41
C GLU A 27 16.20 6.62 0.38
N ALA A 28 15.34 6.73 1.40
CA ALA A 28 14.08 6.02 1.44
C ALA A 28 13.18 6.35 0.25
N ARG A 29 13.06 7.63 -0.12
CA ARG A 29 12.28 8.03 -1.31
C ARG A 29 12.81 7.46 -2.62
N LYS A 30 14.14 7.42 -2.79
CA LYS A 30 14.75 6.80 -3.98
C LYS A 30 14.49 5.29 -4.03
N MET A 31 14.64 4.62 -2.91
CA MET A 31 14.35 3.20 -2.78
C MET A 31 12.87 2.90 -3.05
N GLN A 32 11.95 3.67 -2.45
CA GLN A 32 10.51 3.54 -2.68
C GLN A 32 10.16 3.69 -4.16
N ALA A 33 10.67 4.73 -4.82
CA ALA A 33 10.43 4.96 -6.26
C ALA A 33 10.94 3.79 -7.12
N GLN A 34 12.11 3.22 -6.80
CA GLN A 34 12.61 2.05 -7.51
C GLN A 34 11.71 0.83 -7.30
N GLN A 35 11.30 0.56 -6.08
CA GLN A 35 10.44 -0.58 -5.77
C GLN A 35 9.04 -0.44 -6.34
N GLU A 36 8.50 0.78 -6.43
CA GLU A 36 7.23 1.05 -7.13
C GLU A 36 7.35 0.81 -8.64
N ALA A 37 8.49 1.14 -9.25
CA ALA A 37 8.76 0.83 -10.65
C ALA A 37 8.81 -0.69 -10.88
N ASP A 38 9.52 -1.42 -10.04
CA ASP A 38 9.62 -2.89 -10.10
C ASP A 38 8.23 -3.56 -9.92
N LEU A 39 7.39 -3.03 -9.01
CA LEU A 39 6.02 -3.49 -8.82
C LEU A 39 5.15 -3.19 -10.05
N SER A 40 5.34 -2.03 -10.66
CA SER A 40 4.63 -1.65 -11.89
C SER A 40 4.95 -2.60 -13.06
N ASP A 41 6.21 -2.98 -13.22
CA ASP A 41 6.62 -3.94 -14.25
C ASP A 41 5.98 -5.31 -14.03
N LYS A 42 5.95 -5.78 -12.79
CA LYS A 42 5.25 -7.01 -12.42
C LYS A 42 3.74 -6.91 -12.70
N LEU A 43 3.13 -5.79 -12.37
CA LEU A 43 1.71 -5.53 -12.60
C LEU A 43 1.33 -5.54 -14.09
N VAL A 44 2.18 -4.99 -14.95
CA VAL A 44 1.99 -5.03 -16.41
C VAL A 44 1.90 -6.48 -16.89
N LEU A 45 2.78 -7.35 -16.38
CA LEU A 45 2.77 -8.78 -16.72
C LEU A 45 1.50 -9.47 -16.21
N THR A 46 1.13 -9.23 -14.95
CA THR A 46 -0.10 -9.77 -14.34
C THR A 46 -1.35 -9.36 -15.13
N ASN A 47 -1.49 -8.08 -15.46
CA ASN A 47 -2.61 -7.57 -16.24
C ASN A 47 -2.67 -8.17 -17.64
N LYS A 48 -1.52 -8.38 -18.27
CA LYS A 48 -1.44 -9.05 -19.58
C LYS A 48 -1.89 -10.51 -19.49
N THR A 49 -1.45 -11.24 -18.46
CA THR A 49 -1.81 -12.64 -18.25
C THR A 49 -3.31 -12.81 -17.98
N CYS A 50 -3.87 -11.93 -17.15
CA CYS A 50 -5.28 -11.97 -16.75
C CYS A 50 -6.23 -11.27 -17.72
N GLY A 51 -5.73 -10.47 -18.68
CA GLY A 51 -6.58 -9.59 -19.49
C GLY A 51 -7.29 -8.53 -18.64
N SER A 52 -6.66 -8.07 -17.56
CA SER A 52 -7.28 -7.22 -16.54
C SER A 52 -6.67 -5.80 -16.51
N HIS A 53 -7.22 -4.94 -15.66
CA HIS A 53 -6.75 -3.58 -15.41
C HIS A 53 -6.59 -3.32 -13.91
N VAL A 54 -6.12 -4.31 -13.17
CA VAL A 54 -5.82 -4.20 -11.75
C VAL A 54 -4.76 -3.12 -11.53
N LYS A 55 -4.89 -2.37 -10.45
CA LYS A 55 -3.88 -1.42 -9.96
C LYS A 55 -3.23 -2.00 -8.70
N ALA A 56 -1.94 -1.78 -8.52
CA ALA A 56 -1.23 -2.18 -7.31
C ALA A 56 -0.49 -1.00 -6.70
N THR A 57 -0.48 -0.91 -5.38
CA THR A 57 0.19 0.13 -4.60
C THR A 57 0.83 -0.43 -3.35
N ILE A 58 1.88 0.21 -2.87
CA ILE A 58 2.50 -0.08 -1.57
C ILE A 58 2.13 1.05 -0.61
N ASP A 59 1.55 0.71 0.53
CA ASP A 59 1.33 1.67 1.62
C ASP A 59 2.59 1.80 2.47
N TRP A 60 3.49 2.68 2.05
CA TRP A 60 4.77 2.92 2.71
C TRP A 60 4.64 3.40 4.15
N SER A 61 3.51 4.00 4.53
CA SER A 61 3.27 4.48 5.90
C SER A 61 3.19 3.36 6.92
N THR A 62 2.95 2.14 6.48
CA THR A 62 2.82 0.93 7.31
C THR A 62 4.13 0.19 7.54
N PHE A 63 5.20 0.56 6.84
CA PHE A 63 6.52 -0.06 6.95
C PHE A 63 7.47 0.81 7.78
N ASN A 64 8.32 0.16 8.58
CA ASN A 64 9.43 0.83 9.22
C ASN A 64 10.49 1.19 8.15
N GLU A 65 10.90 2.48 8.09
CA GLU A 65 11.87 2.97 7.11
C GLU A 65 13.20 2.20 7.18
N ALA A 66 13.73 2.00 8.39
CA ALA A 66 15.03 1.31 8.57
C ALA A 66 14.99 -0.16 8.15
N GLU A 67 13.84 -0.83 8.23
CA GLU A 67 13.64 -2.19 7.76
C GLU A 67 13.47 -2.24 6.25
N SER A 68 12.68 -1.34 5.67
CA SER A 68 12.45 -1.28 4.22
C SER A 68 13.69 -0.87 3.42
N LEU A 69 14.63 -0.13 4.03
CA LEU A 69 15.93 0.15 3.44
C LEU A 69 16.85 -1.09 3.39
N LYS A 70 16.64 -2.07 4.25
CA LYS A 70 17.45 -3.31 4.30
C LYS A 70 16.80 -4.46 3.55
N THR A 71 15.47 -4.49 3.47
CA THR A 71 14.72 -5.60 2.89
C THR A 71 13.71 -5.03 1.89
N ALA A 72 13.83 -5.45 0.63
CA ALA A 72 12.90 -5.02 -0.42
C ALA A 72 11.47 -5.46 -0.11
N VAL A 73 10.52 -4.54 -0.25
CA VAL A 73 9.07 -4.76 -0.04
C VAL A 73 8.41 -5.40 -1.26
N THR A 74 8.85 -4.99 -2.46
CA THR A 74 8.24 -5.42 -3.75
C THR A 74 8.15 -6.93 -3.93
N PRO A 75 9.15 -7.77 -3.59
CA PRO A 75 9.02 -9.23 -3.75
C PRO A 75 7.88 -9.83 -2.92
N PHE A 76 7.59 -9.27 -1.74
CA PHE A 76 6.47 -9.72 -0.92
C PHE A 76 5.13 -9.28 -1.52
N CYS A 77 5.06 -8.05 -2.03
CA CYS A 77 3.88 -7.55 -2.73
C CYS A 77 3.63 -8.31 -4.04
N ALA A 78 4.68 -8.64 -4.79
CA ALA A 78 4.60 -9.44 -6.01
C ALA A 78 3.97 -10.81 -5.78
N ALA A 79 4.11 -11.39 -4.57
CA ALA A 79 3.46 -12.65 -4.22
C ALA A 79 1.92 -12.58 -4.31
N ALA A 80 1.31 -11.42 -4.05
CA ALA A 80 -0.13 -11.23 -4.25
C ALA A 80 -0.50 -11.19 -5.74
N LEU A 81 0.34 -10.58 -6.57
CA LEU A 81 0.15 -10.57 -8.03
C LEU A 81 0.37 -11.96 -8.63
N ASP A 82 1.35 -12.73 -8.13
CA ASP A 82 1.54 -14.14 -8.52
C ASP A 82 0.31 -15.00 -8.19
N ALA A 83 -0.31 -14.77 -7.03
CA ALA A 83 -1.53 -15.46 -6.64
C ALA A 83 -2.70 -15.14 -7.59
N ILE A 84 -2.82 -13.89 -8.04
CA ILE A 84 -3.79 -13.46 -9.04
C ILE A 84 -3.52 -14.13 -10.38
N GLU A 85 -2.25 -14.20 -10.83
CA GLU A 85 -1.86 -14.89 -12.07
C GLU A 85 -2.21 -16.38 -12.03
N ASP A 86 -2.02 -17.04 -10.89
CA ASP A 86 -2.39 -18.45 -10.73
C ASP A 86 -3.91 -18.68 -10.90
N ILE A 87 -4.74 -17.76 -10.37
CA ILE A 87 -6.20 -17.81 -10.58
C ILE A 87 -6.54 -17.58 -12.05
N CYS A 88 -5.78 -16.73 -12.77
CA CYS A 88 -5.97 -16.49 -14.20
C CYS A 88 -5.49 -17.63 -15.11
N SER A 89 -5.22 -18.80 -14.58
CA SER A 89 -4.75 -19.97 -15.37
C SER A 89 -5.79 -20.49 -16.37
N ASP A 90 -7.06 -20.18 -16.16
CA ASP A 90 -8.16 -20.52 -17.07
C ASP A 90 -9.08 -19.30 -17.33
N GLU A 91 -10.03 -19.46 -18.26
CA GLU A 91 -10.93 -18.38 -18.67
C GLU A 91 -11.90 -17.95 -17.56
N ILE A 92 -12.31 -18.86 -16.69
CA ILE A 92 -13.21 -18.56 -15.56
C ILE A 92 -12.48 -17.68 -14.55
N GLY A 93 -11.23 -18.05 -14.22
CA GLY A 93 -10.38 -17.27 -13.34
C GLY A 93 -10.07 -15.89 -13.90
N LYS A 94 -9.74 -15.76 -15.20
CA LYS A 94 -9.54 -14.47 -15.87
C LYS A 94 -10.78 -13.59 -15.78
N GLN A 95 -11.95 -14.13 -16.11
CA GLN A 95 -13.20 -13.40 -16.02
C GLN A 95 -13.45 -12.93 -14.58
N THR A 96 -13.30 -13.81 -13.61
CA THR A 96 -13.50 -13.51 -12.18
C THR A 96 -12.58 -12.37 -11.70
N ILE A 97 -11.28 -12.46 -12.02
CA ILE A 97 -10.31 -11.38 -11.65
C ILE A 97 -10.68 -10.07 -12.33
N ASN A 98 -11.00 -10.09 -13.62
CA ASN A 98 -11.32 -8.88 -14.37
C ASN A 98 -12.59 -8.18 -13.84
N GLU A 99 -13.59 -8.95 -13.47
CA GLU A 99 -14.86 -8.43 -12.95
C GLU A 99 -14.74 -7.94 -11.50
N LYS A 100 -14.05 -8.71 -10.65
CA LYS A 100 -14.10 -8.52 -9.20
C LYS A 100 -12.90 -7.76 -8.65
N VAL A 101 -11.67 -7.97 -9.12
CA VAL A 101 -10.47 -7.35 -8.54
C VAL A 101 -10.12 -6.06 -9.27
N LYS A 102 -10.10 -4.94 -8.56
CA LYS A 102 -9.79 -3.62 -9.11
C LYS A 102 -8.46 -3.08 -8.59
N THR A 103 -8.19 -3.27 -7.32
CA THR A 103 -6.97 -2.75 -6.68
C THR A 103 -6.35 -3.79 -5.76
N VAL A 104 -5.02 -3.74 -5.65
CA VAL A 104 -4.20 -4.47 -4.68
C VAL A 104 -3.42 -3.45 -3.87
N THR A 105 -3.56 -3.48 -2.55
CA THR A 105 -2.76 -2.66 -1.64
C THR A 105 -1.89 -3.56 -0.78
N CYS A 106 -0.59 -3.29 -0.78
CA CYS A 106 0.38 -4.02 0.02
C CYS A 106 0.75 -3.19 1.25
N ALA A 107 0.61 -3.74 2.43
CA ALA A 107 0.83 -3.06 3.70
C ALA A 107 1.73 -3.86 4.63
N GLY A 108 2.45 -3.16 5.51
CA GLY A 108 3.26 -3.78 6.57
C GLY A 108 2.38 -4.23 7.75
N ALA A 109 2.64 -5.44 8.26
CA ALA A 109 1.99 -5.95 9.48
C ALA A 109 2.90 -6.95 10.19
N ALA A 110 2.62 -7.23 11.47
CA ALA A 110 3.39 -8.21 12.24
C ALA A 110 3.18 -9.66 11.76
N ALA A 111 2.02 -9.94 11.15
CA ALA A 111 1.68 -11.26 10.59
C ALA A 111 1.00 -11.09 9.22
N PRO A 112 1.18 -12.06 8.30
CA PRO A 112 0.52 -12.04 7.00
C PRO A 112 -1.00 -12.13 7.15
N ALA A 113 -1.72 -11.29 6.42
CA ALA A 113 -3.16 -11.31 6.34
C ALA A 113 -3.63 -10.82 4.97
N ALA A 114 -4.79 -11.28 4.53
CA ALA A 114 -5.45 -10.77 3.35
C ALA A 114 -6.89 -10.40 3.67
N SER A 115 -7.39 -9.34 3.05
CA SER A 115 -8.79 -8.93 3.10
C SER A 115 -9.24 -8.44 1.73
N PHE A 116 -10.50 -8.70 1.40
CA PHE A 116 -11.08 -8.31 0.13
C PHE A 116 -12.47 -7.73 0.34
N ALA A 117 -12.68 -6.49 -0.11
CA ALA A 117 -13.95 -5.81 -0.06
C ALA A 117 -14.07 -4.83 -1.24
N ASP A 118 -15.23 -4.78 -1.87
CA ASP A 118 -15.57 -3.80 -2.94
C ASP A 118 -14.54 -3.74 -4.09
N GLY A 119 -13.95 -4.87 -4.42
CA GLY A 119 -12.93 -4.97 -5.47
C GLY A 119 -11.51 -4.58 -5.03
N ALA A 120 -11.31 -4.26 -3.77
CA ALA A 120 -10.02 -3.95 -3.18
C ALA A 120 -9.47 -5.14 -2.37
N LEU A 121 -8.36 -5.71 -2.83
CA LEU A 121 -7.55 -6.65 -2.08
C LEU A 121 -6.51 -5.89 -1.27
N THR A 122 -6.52 -6.04 0.05
CA THR A 122 -5.42 -5.60 0.91
C THR A 122 -4.65 -6.82 1.36
N PHE A 123 -3.35 -6.84 1.07
CA PHE A 123 -2.43 -7.86 1.53
C PHE A 123 -1.41 -7.24 2.49
N SER A 124 -1.42 -7.71 3.73
CA SER A 124 -0.53 -7.26 4.79
C SER A 124 0.51 -8.33 5.10
N PHE A 125 1.77 -7.95 5.36
CA PHE A 125 2.86 -8.89 5.61
C PHE A 125 3.97 -8.25 6.44
N SER A 126 4.77 -9.10 7.09
CA SER A 126 6.06 -8.71 7.66
C SER A 126 7.17 -8.91 6.63
N LEU A 127 8.29 -8.17 6.76
CA LEU A 127 9.47 -8.34 5.92
C LEU A 127 10.30 -9.57 6.28
N THR A 128 9.70 -10.53 6.96
CA THR A 128 10.28 -11.85 7.24
C THR A 128 9.84 -12.82 6.15
N PRO A 129 10.75 -13.60 5.54
CA PRO A 129 10.40 -14.57 4.51
C PRO A 129 9.34 -15.56 4.98
N ASN A 130 8.25 -15.68 4.23
CA ASN A 130 7.17 -16.64 4.48
C ASN A 130 6.44 -16.99 3.17
N GLN A 131 5.44 -17.88 3.22
CA GLN A 131 4.68 -18.34 2.04
C GLN A 131 3.51 -17.40 1.70
N ASN A 132 3.80 -16.15 1.45
CA ASN A 132 2.80 -15.10 1.22
C ASN A 132 1.87 -15.40 0.02
N LYS A 133 2.41 -15.97 -1.07
CA LYS A 133 1.64 -16.32 -2.27
C LYS A 133 0.48 -17.28 -1.97
N LEU A 134 0.76 -18.38 -1.26
CA LEU A 134 -0.25 -19.39 -0.94
C LEU A 134 -1.36 -18.80 -0.06
N LEU A 135 -1.00 -17.98 0.93
CA LEU A 135 -1.98 -17.32 1.79
C LEU A 135 -2.94 -16.45 0.96
N VAL A 136 -2.42 -15.64 0.05
CA VAL A 136 -3.24 -14.74 -0.78
C VAL A 136 -4.11 -15.55 -1.73
N ARG A 137 -3.56 -16.58 -2.36
CA ARG A 137 -4.29 -17.47 -3.26
C ARG A 137 -5.46 -18.14 -2.55
N ASP A 138 -5.20 -18.83 -1.44
CA ASP A 138 -6.23 -19.54 -0.65
C ASP A 138 -7.32 -18.58 -0.15
N TYR A 139 -6.95 -17.35 0.17
CA TYR A 139 -7.90 -16.33 0.57
C TYR A 139 -8.78 -15.88 -0.60
N LEU A 140 -8.19 -15.59 -1.76
CA LEU A 140 -8.93 -15.15 -2.94
C LEU A 140 -9.86 -16.23 -3.48
N GLU A 141 -9.42 -17.49 -3.53
CA GLU A 141 -10.25 -18.62 -3.96
C GLU A 141 -11.52 -18.82 -3.11
N LYS A 142 -11.49 -18.35 -1.85
CA LYS A 142 -12.66 -18.39 -0.95
C LYS A 142 -13.53 -17.14 -1.02
N SER A 143 -12.98 -16.02 -1.52
CA SER A 143 -13.62 -14.70 -1.49
C SER A 143 -14.22 -14.29 -2.82
N LEU A 144 -13.76 -14.89 -3.92
CA LEU A 144 -14.20 -14.60 -5.29
C LEU A 144 -15.31 -15.55 -5.75
#